data_c17d38fb143fd16fc0fd24ecdb32cfd3
#
_entry.id   c17d38fb143fd16fc0fd24ecdb32cfd3
#
_cell.length_a   1.000
_cell.length_b   1.000
_cell.length_c   1.000
_cell.angle_alpha   90.00
_cell.angle_beta   90.00
_cell.angle_gamma   90.00
#
_symmetry.space_group_name_H-M   'P 1'
#
loop_
_entity.id
_entity.type
_entity.pdbx_description
1 polymer ?
#
loop_
_entity_poly.entity_id
_entity_poly.type
_entity_poly.pdbx_seq_one_letter_code
_entity_poly.pdbx_strand_id
1 'polypeptide(L)'
;MSFPFRRRFPALTQKRLREIQQQYGHDPVVRRLLWEIKCLHVIIMRARQLEQSMPPGEGTTDTGLILSSLREELAAESWLLEWELKLDTCGDMPL
;
A
#
# COMPACT_ATOMS: atom_id res chain seq x y z
N MET A 1 -8.40 8.89 11.34
CA MET A 1 -7.53 8.39 12.43
C MET A 1 -6.57 7.35 11.87
N SER A 2 -5.28 7.58 11.95
CA SER A 2 -4.31 6.61 11.45
C SER A 2 -4.14 5.48 12.45
N PHE A 3 -3.88 4.27 11.94
CA PHE A 3 -3.65 3.12 12.79
C PHE A 3 -2.31 3.23 13.49
N PRO A 4 -2.26 3.09 14.83
CA PRO A 4 -1.01 3.19 15.57
C PRO A 4 -0.01 2.08 15.22
N PHE A 5 -0.46 0.99 14.57
CA PHE A 5 0.40 -0.10 14.17
C PHE A 5 1.51 0.32 13.22
N ARG A 6 1.25 1.27 12.32
CA ARG A 6 2.26 1.72 11.35
C ARG A 6 3.40 2.52 11.96
N ARG A 7 3.20 3.10 13.13
CA ARG A 7 4.29 3.75 13.88
C ARG A 7 5.29 2.71 14.39
N ARG A 8 4.77 1.57 14.78
CA ARG A 8 5.55 0.47 15.36
C ARG A 8 6.06 -0.48 14.29
N PHE A 9 5.28 -0.70 13.26
CA PHE A 9 5.56 -1.61 12.16
C PHE A 9 5.42 -0.87 10.83
N PRO A 10 6.48 -0.14 10.41
CA PRO A 10 6.43 0.56 9.12
C PRO A 10 6.16 -0.41 7.98
N ALA A 11 5.56 0.10 6.91
CA ALA A 11 5.25 -0.70 5.75
C ALA A 11 6.52 -1.31 5.16
N LEU A 12 6.45 -2.59 4.77
CA LEU A 12 7.55 -3.25 4.10
C LEU A 12 7.74 -2.65 2.71
N THR A 13 8.98 -2.38 2.35
CA THR A 13 9.31 -1.88 1.03
C THR A 13 9.24 -3.01 0.00
N GLN A 14 9.16 -2.66 -1.28
CA GLN A 14 9.23 -3.63 -2.36
C GLN A 14 10.51 -4.45 -2.29
N LYS A 15 11.61 -3.78 -2.02
CA LYS A 15 12.91 -4.43 -1.88
C LYS A 15 12.88 -5.48 -0.77
N ARG A 16 12.33 -5.14 0.39
CA ARG A 16 12.27 -6.05 1.52
C ARG A 16 11.39 -7.25 1.23
N LEU A 17 10.27 -7.04 0.54
CA LEU A 17 9.38 -8.13 0.14
C LEU A 17 10.07 -9.10 -0.82
N ARG A 18 10.86 -8.57 -1.77
CA ARG A 18 11.65 -9.41 -2.68
C ARG A 18 12.71 -10.20 -1.95
N GLU A 19 13.38 -9.59 -0.98
CA GLU A 19 14.37 -10.28 -0.15
C GLU A 19 13.74 -11.45 0.59
N ILE A 20 12.56 -11.23 1.17
CA ILE A 20 11.82 -12.29 1.86
C ILE A 20 11.44 -13.41 0.88
N GLN A 21 10.99 -13.05 -0.31
CA GLN A 21 10.64 -14.02 -1.35
C GLN A 21 11.85 -14.86 -1.76
N GLN A 22 13.01 -14.23 -1.94
CA GLN A 22 14.23 -14.94 -2.30
C GLN A 22 14.71 -15.87 -1.19
N GLN A 23 14.61 -15.41 0.03
CA GLN A 23 15.14 -16.12 1.19
C GLN A 23 14.21 -17.23 1.68
N TYR A 24 12.90 -17.01 1.63
CA TYR A 24 11.90 -17.91 2.21
C TYR A 24 10.85 -18.40 1.21
N GLY A 25 11.00 -18.11 -0.06
CA GLY A 25 10.01 -18.44 -1.09
C GLY A 25 9.79 -19.94 -1.31
N HIS A 26 10.69 -20.79 -0.79
CA HIS A 26 10.54 -22.24 -0.82
C HIS A 26 9.58 -22.75 0.26
N ASP A 27 9.31 -21.95 1.28
CA ASP A 27 8.36 -22.29 2.34
C ASP A 27 6.94 -22.02 1.83
N PRO A 28 6.06 -23.06 1.80
CA PRO A 28 4.70 -22.86 1.28
C PRO A 28 3.87 -21.86 2.09
N VAL A 29 4.09 -21.76 3.40
CA VAL A 29 3.39 -20.81 4.24
C VAL A 29 3.80 -19.38 3.89
N VAL A 30 5.09 -19.13 3.79
CA VAL A 30 5.61 -17.79 3.43
C VAL A 30 5.13 -17.41 2.03
N ARG A 31 5.17 -18.34 1.08
CA ARG A 31 4.69 -18.09 -0.28
C ARG A 31 3.22 -17.69 -0.29
N ARG A 32 2.40 -18.39 0.49
CA ARG A 32 0.97 -18.07 0.58
C ARG A 32 0.74 -16.68 1.18
N LEU A 33 1.50 -16.32 2.20
CA LEU A 33 1.41 -14.99 2.81
C LEU A 33 1.85 -13.90 1.86
N LEU A 34 2.90 -14.13 1.07
CA LEU A 34 3.35 -13.16 0.06
C LEU A 34 2.28 -12.93 -1.02
N TRP A 35 1.58 -13.99 -1.44
CA TRP A 35 0.46 -13.85 -2.36
C TRP A 35 -0.70 -13.05 -1.75
N GLU A 36 -0.96 -13.27 -0.47
CA GLU A 36 -1.99 -12.51 0.24
C GLU A 36 -1.64 -11.02 0.28
N ILE A 37 -0.38 -10.72 0.58
CA ILE A 37 0.13 -9.34 0.57
C ILE A 37 -0.06 -8.72 -0.81
N LYS A 38 0.27 -9.44 -1.87
CA LYS A 38 0.11 -8.95 -3.24
C LYS A 38 -1.35 -8.64 -3.56
N CYS A 39 -2.26 -9.52 -3.17
CA CYS A 39 -3.69 -9.31 -3.38
C CYS A 39 -4.18 -8.06 -2.65
N LEU A 40 -3.74 -7.89 -1.40
CA LEU A 40 -4.10 -6.71 -0.61
C LEU A 40 -3.49 -5.43 -1.19
N HIS A 41 -2.27 -5.50 -1.72
CA HIS A 41 -1.64 -4.37 -2.37
C HIS A 41 -2.44 -3.90 -3.59
N VAL A 42 -2.97 -4.83 -4.39
CA VAL A 42 -3.80 -4.47 -5.55
C VAL A 42 -5.07 -3.72 -5.10
N ILE A 43 -5.69 -4.18 -4.04
CA ILE A 43 -6.88 -3.50 -3.49
C ILE A 43 -6.52 -2.09 -2.99
N ILE A 44 -5.41 -1.97 -2.31
CA ILE A 44 -4.93 -0.68 -1.79
C ILE A 44 -4.62 0.28 -2.95
N MET A 45 -4.02 -0.21 -4.03
CA MET A 45 -3.75 0.61 -5.22
C MET A 45 -5.04 1.16 -5.83
N ARG A 46 -6.11 0.35 -5.86
CA ARG A 46 -7.42 0.81 -6.33
C ARG A 46 -8.00 1.87 -5.40
N ALA A 47 -7.85 1.67 -4.10
CA ALA A 47 -8.28 2.67 -3.12
C ALA A 47 -7.54 3.99 -3.32
N ARG A 48 -6.25 3.92 -3.63
CA ARG A 48 -5.45 5.11 -3.92
C ARG A 48 -5.94 5.81 -5.18
N GLN A 49 -6.24 5.07 -6.23
CA GLN A 49 -6.76 5.63 -7.47
C GLN A 49 -8.09 6.34 -7.24
N LEU A 50 -8.96 5.72 -6.45
CA LEU A 50 -10.24 6.34 -6.10
C LEU A 50 -10.05 7.61 -5.30
N GLU A 51 -9.18 7.57 -4.30
CA GLU A 51 -8.87 8.74 -3.48
C GLU A 51 -8.34 9.90 -4.34
N GLN A 52 -7.45 9.62 -5.28
CA GLN A 52 -6.87 10.64 -6.16
C GLN A 52 -7.89 11.21 -7.14
N SER A 53 -8.91 10.46 -7.49
CA SER A 53 -9.96 10.93 -8.42
C SER A 53 -11.00 11.81 -7.75
N MET A 54 -11.02 11.86 -6.43
CA MET A 54 -11.99 12.64 -5.68
C MET A 54 -11.44 14.03 -5.34
N PRO A 55 -12.31 15.06 -5.34
CA PRO A 55 -11.86 16.39 -4.93
C PRO A 55 -11.42 16.40 -3.47
N PRO A 56 -10.61 17.39 -3.06
CA PRO A 56 -10.21 17.51 -1.66
C PRO A 56 -11.44 17.50 -0.75
N GLY A 57 -11.43 16.61 0.23
CA GLY A 57 -12.57 16.44 1.12
C GLY A 57 -12.82 17.67 1.98
N GLU A 58 -14.07 17.99 2.17
CA GLU A 58 -14.46 19.01 3.12
C GLU A 58 -14.50 18.40 4.50
N GLY A 59 -13.67 18.88 5.40
CA GLY A 59 -13.42 18.25 6.68
C GLY A 59 -14.59 18.19 7.65
N THR A 60 -15.76 18.72 7.26
CA THR A 60 -16.94 18.77 8.13
C THR A 60 -17.94 17.66 7.85
N THR A 61 -17.78 16.91 6.76
CA THR A 61 -18.68 15.81 6.43
C THR A 61 -18.06 14.48 6.84
N ASP A 62 -18.91 13.49 7.14
CA ASP A 62 -18.44 12.14 7.46
C ASP A 62 -17.59 11.58 6.33
N THR A 63 -18.02 11.76 5.08
CA THR A 63 -17.26 11.33 3.92
C THR A 63 -15.90 12.02 3.83
N GLY A 64 -15.86 13.32 4.11
CA GLY A 64 -14.61 14.07 4.12
C GLY A 64 -13.64 13.59 5.18
N LEU A 65 -14.14 13.25 6.37
CA LEU A 65 -13.32 12.72 7.46
C LEU A 65 -12.76 11.35 7.12
N ILE A 66 -13.58 10.48 6.54
CA ILE A 66 -13.14 9.14 6.10
C ILE A 66 -12.07 9.28 5.02
N LEU A 67 -12.27 10.17 4.06
CA LEU A 67 -11.32 10.40 2.98
C LEU A 67 -9.99 10.95 3.51
N SER A 68 -10.03 11.87 4.47
CA SER A 68 -8.83 12.39 5.11
C SER A 68 -8.05 11.30 5.84
N SER A 69 -8.76 10.44 6.58
CA SER A 69 -8.13 9.31 7.26
C SER A 69 -7.50 8.34 6.26
N LEU A 70 -8.20 8.05 5.17
CA LEU A 70 -7.69 7.16 4.12
C LEU A 70 -6.41 7.73 3.50
N ARG A 71 -6.36 9.04 3.24
CA ARG A 71 -5.17 9.68 2.70
C ARG A 71 -3.97 9.54 3.62
N GLU A 72 -4.19 9.73 4.92
CA GLU A 72 -3.12 9.56 5.90
C GLU A 72 -2.62 8.11 5.94
N GLU A 73 -3.54 7.16 5.92
CA GLU A 73 -3.20 5.74 5.94
C GLU A 73 -2.45 5.33 4.68
N LEU A 74 -2.88 5.79 3.51
CA LEU A 74 -2.20 5.51 2.25
C LEU A 74 -0.80 6.13 2.20
N ALA A 75 -0.65 7.32 2.77
CA ALA A 75 0.64 8.00 2.82
C ALA A 75 1.67 7.23 3.67
N ALA A 76 1.21 6.41 4.61
CA ALA A 76 2.08 5.58 5.43
C ALA A 76 2.52 4.28 4.72
N GLU A 77 1.96 3.98 3.55
CA GLU A 77 2.32 2.79 2.77
C GLU A 77 3.43 3.13 1.78
N SER A 78 4.66 3.05 2.23
CA SER A 78 5.83 3.47 1.45
C SER A 78 5.98 2.70 0.13
N TRP A 79 5.60 1.42 0.10
CA TRP A 79 5.65 0.61 -1.12
C TRP A 79 4.74 1.17 -2.22
N LEU A 80 3.64 1.83 -1.85
CA LEU A 80 2.70 2.42 -2.80
C LEU A 80 3.35 3.58 -3.55
N LEU A 81 4.10 4.43 -2.84
CA LEU A 81 4.83 5.53 -3.45
C LEU A 81 5.91 5.03 -4.40
N GLU A 82 6.63 3.98 -4.00
CA GLU A 82 7.62 3.33 -4.85
C GLU A 82 6.98 2.80 -6.14
N TRP A 83 5.81 2.18 -6.02
CA TRP A 83 5.10 1.64 -7.15
C TRP A 83 4.64 2.73 -8.11
N GLU A 84 4.12 3.83 -7.59
CA GLU A 84 3.70 4.99 -8.39
C GLU A 84 4.88 5.57 -9.17
N LEU A 85 6.04 5.69 -8.53
CA LEU A 85 7.25 6.17 -9.19
C LEU A 85 7.69 5.23 -10.33
N LYS A 86 7.56 3.93 -10.15
CA LYS A 86 7.88 2.95 -11.18
C LYS A 86 6.95 3.03 -12.38
N LEU A 87 5.68 3.29 -12.16
CA LEU A 87 4.73 3.48 -13.24
C LEU A 87 5.13 4.63 -14.15
N ASP A 88 5.67 5.70 -13.56
CA ASP A 88 6.14 6.85 -14.32
C ASP A 88 7.38 6.54 -15.15
N THR A 89 8.16 5.53 -14.76
CA THR A 89 9.43 5.23 -15.40
C THR A 89 9.38 4.04 -16.34
N CYS A 90 8.77 2.92 -15.94
CA CYS A 90 8.82 1.70 -16.75
C CYS A 90 7.53 0.89 -16.78
N GLY A 91 6.56 1.18 -15.94
CA GLY A 91 5.27 0.51 -15.96
C GLY A 91 5.25 -0.95 -15.52
N ASP A 92 6.37 -1.50 -15.09
CA ASP A 92 6.44 -2.88 -14.66
C ASP A 92 5.81 -3.08 -13.31
N MET A 93 5.07 -4.17 -13.17
CA MET A 93 4.43 -4.51 -11.91
C MET A 93 5.44 -5.13 -10.97
N PRO A 94 5.65 -4.55 -9.77
CA PRO A 94 6.56 -5.14 -8.80
C PRO A 94 5.95 -6.42 -8.22
N LEU A 95 6.79 -7.41 -8.03
CA LEU A 95 6.43 -8.73 -7.49
C LEU A 95 5.59 -9.57 -8.43
#